data_c311a274b75d79b6347588a2e9e65232
#
_entry.id   c311a274b75d79b6347588a2e9e65232
#
_cell.length_a   1.000
_cell.length_b   1.000
_cell.length_c   1.000
_cell.angle_alpha   90.00
_cell.angle_beta   90.00
_cell.angle_gamma   90.00
#
_symmetry.space_group_name_H-M   'P 1'
#
loop_
_entity.id
_entity.type
_entity.pdbx_description
1 polymer ?
#
loop_
_entity_poly.entity_id
_entity_poly.type
_entity_poly.pdbx_seq_one_letter_code
_entity_poly.pdbx_strand_id
1 'polypeptide(L)'
;MIVIRNKADVKIEYPIETLSSKDKVIFFDIETTGFSRKYCNIYLIGCMYYAGEQLMYTQWLAENFNDEANVLMAFNKFIKDFDTIIHFNGNSFDIPFVKER
;
A
#
# COMPACT_ATOMS: atom_id res chain seq x y z
N MET A 1 -4.84 -15.39 2.43
CA MET A 1 -4.63 -14.03 1.89
C MET A 1 -5.06 -13.98 0.43
N ILE A 2 -5.83 -12.99 0.08
CA ILE A 2 -6.26 -12.78 -1.31
C ILE A 2 -5.41 -11.66 -1.89
N VAL A 3 -4.85 -11.88 -3.08
CA VAL A 3 -4.06 -10.87 -3.80
C VAL A 3 -4.82 -10.49 -5.06
N ILE A 4 -5.13 -9.19 -5.20
CA ILE A 4 -5.81 -8.66 -6.38
C ILE A 4 -4.81 -7.74 -7.08
N ARG A 5 -4.59 -7.97 -8.38
CA ARG A 5 -3.69 -7.16 -9.19
C ARG A 5 -4.35 -6.87 -10.52
N ASN A 6 -4.42 -5.59 -10.89
CA ASN A 6 -5.09 -5.18 -12.13
C ASN A 6 -4.57 -3.82 -12.59
N LYS A 7 -4.98 -3.44 -13.81
CA LYS A 7 -4.72 -2.11 -14.35
C LYS A 7 -5.63 -1.09 -13.66
N ALA A 8 -5.10 0.08 -13.39
CA ALA A 8 -5.89 1.18 -12.84
C ALA A 8 -6.43 2.05 -13.97
N ASP A 9 -7.73 2.36 -13.91
CA ASP A 9 -8.41 3.19 -14.91
C ASP A 9 -8.39 4.68 -14.56
N VAL A 10 -7.49 5.10 -13.69
CA VAL A 10 -7.34 6.49 -13.30
C VAL A 10 -6.04 7.05 -13.86
N LYS A 11 -6.00 8.37 -14.02
CA LYS A 11 -4.81 9.08 -14.47
C LYS A 11 -4.29 9.95 -13.33
N ILE A 12 -3.00 9.84 -13.05
CA ILE A 12 -2.36 10.71 -12.08
C ILE A 12 -1.91 11.98 -12.80
N GLU A 13 -2.48 13.11 -12.42
CA GLU A 13 -2.19 14.42 -13.05
C GLU A 13 -1.01 15.12 -12.39
N TYR A 14 -0.71 14.77 -11.13
CA TYR A 14 0.44 15.33 -10.44
C TYR A 14 1.74 14.82 -11.08
N PRO A 15 2.71 15.74 -11.34
CA PRO A 15 3.98 15.33 -11.99
C PRO A 15 4.88 14.59 -11.00
N ILE A 16 4.60 13.31 -10.78
CA ILE A 16 5.34 12.48 -9.80
C ILE A 16 6.82 12.32 -10.18
N GLU A 17 7.16 12.52 -11.44
CA GLU A 17 8.55 12.49 -11.92
C GLU A 17 9.43 13.54 -11.25
N THR A 18 8.83 14.60 -10.67
CA THR A 18 9.57 15.61 -9.90
C THR A 18 10.02 15.08 -8.55
N LEU A 19 9.40 13.99 -8.06
CA LEU A 19 9.72 13.38 -6.78
C LEU A 19 10.77 12.27 -6.92
N SER A 20 10.64 11.47 -7.97
CA SER A 20 11.53 10.36 -8.29
C SER A 20 11.18 9.85 -9.67
N SER A 21 11.92 8.85 -10.19
CA SER A 21 11.49 8.12 -11.38
C SER A 21 10.13 7.49 -11.11
N LYS A 22 9.18 7.60 -12.05
CA LYS A 22 7.80 7.17 -11.79
C LYS A 22 7.66 5.68 -11.45
N ASP A 23 8.58 4.84 -11.92
CA ASP A 23 8.61 3.42 -11.57
C ASP A 23 9.12 3.16 -10.14
N LYS A 24 9.61 4.20 -9.44
CA LYS A 24 10.09 4.12 -8.06
C LYS A 24 9.14 4.78 -7.06
N VAL A 25 7.98 5.23 -7.50
CA VAL A 25 6.97 5.88 -6.66
C VAL A 25 5.82 4.91 -6.43
N ILE A 26 5.40 4.77 -5.17
CA ILE A 26 4.27 3.94 -4.80
C ILE A 26 3.27 4.76 -3.97
N PHE A 27 2.00 4.64 -4.30
CA PHE A 27 0.90 5.18 -3.51
C PHE A 27 0.30 4.03 -2.71
N PHE A 28 0.01 4.24 -1.42
CA PHE A 28 -0.62 3.18 -0.66
C PHE A 28 -1.63 3.70 0.35
N ASP A 29 -2.53 2.82 0.74
CA ASP A 29 -3.55 3.06 1.74
C ASP A 29 -3.83 1.75 2.47
N ILE A 30 -4.30 1.83 3.71
CA ILE A 30 -4.65 0.66 4.51
C ILE A 30 -6.09 0.76 4.99
N GLU A 31 -6.70 -0.40 5.22
CA GLU A 31 -7.98 -0.53 5.91
C GLU A 31 -7.78 -1.40 7.14
N THR A 32 -8.36 -0.98 8.25
CA THR A 32 -8.19 -1.64 9.53
C THR A 32 -9.53 -1.92 10.19
N THR A 33 -9.51 -2.78 11.20
CA THR A 33 -10.73 -3.09 11.99
C THR A 33 -11.13 -1.95 12.91
N GLY A 34 -10.25 -0.95 13.10
CA GLY A 34 -10.53 0.23 13.93
C GLY A 34 -9.32 1.14 13.92
N PHE A 35 -9.31 2.15 14.81
CA PHE A 35 -8.27 3.18 14.80
C PHE A 35 -7.08 2.89 15.74
N SER A 36 -7.20 1.90 16.63
CA SER A 36 -6.11 1.58 17.56
C SER A 36 -5.09 0.65 16.91
N ARG A 37 -3.88 1.14 16.68
CA ARG A 37 -2.80 0.33 16.13
C ARG A 37 -2.31 -0.78 17.06
N LYS A 38 -2.68 -0.73 18.35
CA LYS A 38 -2.35 -1.78 19.33
C LYS A 38 -3.36 -2.91 19.34
N TYR A 39 -4.63 -2.60 19.17
CA TYR A 39 -5.73 -3.54 19.39
C TYR A 39 -6.48 -3.92 18.12
N CYS A 40 -6.29 -3.17 17.03
CA CYS A 40 -6.98 -3.41 15.78
C CYS A 40 -6.03 -3.97 14.74
N ASN A 41 -6.57 -4.70 13.78
CA ASN A 41 -5.79 -5.38 12.76
C ASN A 41 -5.91 -4.67 11.41
N ILE A 42 -4.83 -4.71 10.63
CA ILE A 42 -4.86 -4.35 9.23
C ILE A 42 -5.44 -5.54 8.47
N TYR A 43 -6.52 -5.31 7.70
CA TYR A 43 -7.09 -6.38 6.89
C TYR A 43 -6.91 -6.15 5.38
N LEU A 44 -6.53 -4.95 4.97
CA LEU A 44 -6.27 -4.66 3.56
C LEU A 44 -5.17 -3.62 3.44
N ILE A 45 -4.23 -3.88 2.53
CA ILE A 45 -3.27 -2.89 2.06
C ILE A 45 -3.43 -2.79 0.55
N GLY A 46 -3.64 -1.58 0.04
CA GLY A 46 -3.74 -1.30 -1.38
C GLY A 46 -2.61 -0.41 -1.84
N CYS A 47 -2.07 -0.68 -3.01
CA CYS A 47 -1.00 0.11 -3.62
C CYS A 47 -1.32 0.43 -5.07
N MET A 48 -0.91 1.63 -5.51
CA MET A 48 -0.92 2.01 -6.93
C MET A 48 0.51 2.38 -7.32
N TYR A 49 0.91 1.95 -8.51
CA TYR A 49 2.28 2.13 -8.99
C TYR A 49 2.33 1.98 -10.50
N TYR A 50 3.40 2.45 -11.12
CA TYR A 50 3.62 2.26 -12.54
C TYR A 50 4.45 1.02 -12.81
N ALA A 51 3.94 0.17 -13.72
CA ALA A 51 4.70 -0.91 -14.36
C ALA A 51 4.92 -0.46 -15.80
N GLY A 52 6.13 0.07 -16.09
CA GLY A 52 6.38 0.76 -17.34
C GLY A 52 5.51 2.01 -17.46
N GLU A 53 4.72 2.11 -18.51
CA GLU A 53 3.81 3.24 -18.74
C GLU A 53 2.40 2.98 -18.19
N GLN A 54 2.13 1.78 -17.68
CA GLN A 54 0.80 1.38 -17.21
C GLN A 54 0.71 1.56 -15.69
N LEU A 55 -0.30 2.31 -15.25
CA LEU A 55 -0.63 2.40 -13.84
C LEU A 55 -1.34 1.12 -13.42
N MET A 56 -0.85 0.51 -12.35
CA MET A 56 -1.36 -0.74 -11.80
C MET A 56 -1.78 -0.54 -10.36
N TYR A 57 -2.66 -1.41 -9.87
CA TYR A 57 -2.88 -1.53 -8.45
C TYR A 57 -2.72 -2.97 -8.00
N THR A 58 -2.30 -3.13 -6.76
CA THR A 58 -2.23 -4.43 -6.08
C THR A 58 -2.84 -4.27 -4.71
N GLN A 59 -3.69 -5.21 -4.32
CA GLN A 59 -4.32 -5.23 -3.01
C GLN A 59 -4.04 -6.58 -2.35
N TRP A 60 -3.69 -6.54 -1.07
CA TRP A 60 -3.53 -7.73 -0.25
C TRP A 60 -4.62 -7.70 0.82
N LEU A 61 -5.50 -8.68 0.77
CA LEU A 61 -6.66 -8.79 1.66
C LEU A 61 -6.47 -9.98 2.60
N ALA A 62 -6.57 -9.74 3.90
CA ALA A 62 -6.58 -10.80 4.90
C ALA A 62 -7.95 -11.48 4.92
N GLU A 63 -7.96 -12.81 4.91
CA GLU A 63 -9.19 -13.59 4.98
C GLU A 63 -9.66 -13.79 6.42
N ASN A 64 -8.74 -13.65 7.38
CA ASN A 64 -9.00 -13.74 8.82
C ASN A 64 -7.90 -13.02 9.59
N PHE A 65 -8.04 -12.94 10.91
CA PHE A 65 -7.07 -12.23 11.75
C PHE A 65 -5.67 -12.84 11.70
N ASN A 66 -5.55 -14.13 11.43
CA ASN A 66 -4.25 -14.80 11.34
C ASN A 66 -3.48 -14.44 10.08
N ASP A 67 -4.14 -13.81 9.11
CA ASP A 67 -3.54 -13.43 7.83
C ASP A 67 -2.85 -12.06 7.86
N GLU A 68 -2.98 -11.30 8.93
CA GLU A 68 -2.39 -9.97 9.01
C GLU A 68 -0.87 -10.01 8.76
N ALA A 69 -0.19 -10.97 9.37
CA ALA A 69 1.26 -11.12 9.19
C ALA A 69 1.62 -11.38 7.72
N ASN A 70 0.82 -12.18 7.02
CA ASN A 70 1.04 -12.47 5.61
C ASN A 70 0.86 -11.22 4.74
N VAL A 71 -0.16 -10.41 5.03
CA VAL A 71 -0.40 -9.14 4.33
C VAL A 71 0.77 -8.17 4.55
N LEU A 72 1.21 -8.03 5.80
CA LEU A 72 2.33 -7.14 6.13
C LEU A 72 3.63 -7.60 5.47
N MET A 73 3.90 -8.90 5.46
CA MET A 73 5.10 -9.45 4.83
C MET A 73 5.09 -9.23 3.31
N ALA A 74 3.95 -9.45 2.67
CA ALA A 74 3.80 -9.24 1.24
C ALA A 74 4.03 -7.77 0.88
N PHE A 75 3.42 -6.85 1.63
CA PHE A 75 3.60 -5.42 1.43
C PHE A 75 5.04 -4.99 1.66
N ASN A 76 5.65 -5.43 2.75
CA ASN A 76 7.02 -5.07 3.09
C ASN A 76 8.01 -5.52 2.02
N LYS A 77 7.82 -6.72 1.47
CA LYS A 77 8.64 -7.22 0.39
C LYS A 77 8.44 -6.41 -0.89
N PHE A 78 7.20 -6.04 -1.18
CA PHE A 78 6.85 -5.33 -2.40
C PHE A 78 7.44 -3.92 -2.44
N ILE A 79 7.37 -3.17 -1.32
CA ILE A 79 7.80 -1.76 -1.29
C ILE A 79 9.31 -1.58 -1.37
N LYS A 80 10.09 -2.63 -1.23
CA LYS A 80 11.57 -2.54 -1.29
C LYS A 80 12.09 -2.07 -2.64
N ASP A 81 11.30 -2.23 -3.70
CA ASP A 81 11.66 -1.80 -5.04
C ASP A 81 11.33 -0.32 -5.30
N PHE A 82 10.77 0.38 -4.32
CA PHE A 82 10.35 1.77 -4.44
C PHE A 82 11.15 2.65 -3.48
N ASP A 83 11.41 3.89 -3.89
CA ASP A 83 12.16 4.85 -3.07
C ASP A 83 11.31 5.99 -2.55
N THR A 84 10.11 6.20 -3.10
CA THR A 84 9.21 7.28 -2.70
C THR A 84 7.83 6.72 -2.41
N ILE A 85 7.32 6.99 -1.21
CA ILE A 85 6.00 6.53 -0.77
C ILE A 85 5.09 7.73 -0.64
N ILE A 86 3.94 7.68 -1.32
CA ILE A 86 2.89 8.68 -1.22
C ILE A 86 1.68 8.00 -0.59
N HIS A 87 1.10 8.65 0.42
CA HIS A 87 0.02 8.07 1.20
C HIS A 87 -1.01 9.14 1.56
N PHE A 88 -2.21 8.68 1.87
CA PHE A 88 -3.26 9.51 2.45
C PHE A 88 -3.26 9.26 3.95
N ASN A 89 -3.01 10.31 4.77
CA ASN A 89 -2.92 10.20 6.22
C ASN A 89 -1.78 9.28 6.74
N GLY A 90 -0.78 8.95 5.90
CA GLY A 90 0.24 7.98 6.26
C GLY A 90 1.07 8.33 7.48
N ASN A 91 1.39 9.62 7.68
CA ASN A 91 2.19 10.05 8.83
C ASN A 91 1.43 9.99 10.14
N SER A 92 0.10 10.17 10.10
CA SER A 92 -0.73 10.20 11.31
C SER A 92 -1.42 8.87 11.58
N PHE A 93 -1.65 8.04 10.57
CA PHE A 93 -2.39 6.80 10.70
C PHE A 93 -1.70 5.61 10.03
N ASP A 94 -1.56 5.63 8.68
CA ASP A 94 -1.13 4.44 7.92
C ASP A 94 0.28 3.98 8.28
N ILE A 95 1.26 4.88 8.27
CA ILE A 95 2.63 4.52 8.57
C ILE A 95 2.81 4.10 10.03
N PRO A 96 2.34 4.86 11.04
CA PRO A 96 2.40 4.38 12.41
C PRO A 96 1.68 3.07 12.65
N PHE A 97 0.54 2.86 11.98
CA PHE A 97 -0.23 1.62 12.11
C PHE A 97 0.56 0.42 11.59
N VAL A 98 1.15 0.55 10.41
CA VAL A 98 1.96 -0.53 9.81
C VAL A 98 3.17 -0.84 10.68
N LYS A 99 3.85 0.18 11.21
CA LYS A 99 5.02 -0.02 12.08
C LYS A 99 4.68 -0.73 13.38
N GLU A 100 3.53 -0.46 13.96
CA GLU A 100 3.10 -1.10 15.21
C GLU A 100 2.71 -2.56 14.98
N ARG A 101 2.12 -2.89 13.80
CA ARG A 101 1.69 -4.25 13.50
C ARG A 101 2.82 -5.02 12.83
#